data_cc9d021c2f467362f9a711b9b0f175e6
#
_entry.id   cc9d021c2f467362f9a711b9b0f175e6
#
_cell.length_a   1.000
_cell.length_b   1.000
_cell.length_c   1.000
_cell.angle_alpha   90.00
_cell.angle_beta   90.00
_cell.angle_gamma   90.00
#
_symmetry.space_group_name_H-M   'P 1'
#
loop_
_entity.id
_entity.type
_entity.pdbx_description
1 polymer ?
#
loop_
_entity_poly.entity_id
_entity_poly.type
_entity_poly.pdbx_seq_one_letter_code
_entity_poly.pdbx_strand_id
1 'polypeptide(L)'
;MRKFLLLLLMSGAALISQAQTIDNISPNYCMRYDRQHLFLQKDSGLNVVDYDLEWPETVNYSQVLPLKRFMSQQLFGFETTSIDSAFIRLSDDYGKPVTSQFKTLPDDRRFCYMNYVAHVLSYSPGRWIAYQLDATVEPQSLSVVKPRAVHRYIIYDLSTGEVLLPEDVVSSSVVNGMESQNFYNRLFAPLSDDDFSDIQRCEVDGLWIDGQDIYFHMKVTTSDHTVAYDVKLPYNQYSDVLKKRMRRLVERPVKTVEPVMSSTVPTWRGDTIYNKEATMPVFKNGEEGLRQYLSHITRPEVDLGKPVKVQMSYVVDRDGNVVDVCVLAPVSPEIDRHAASVVRNMPRFTPGQQDGHPVCVRMYAPINYKP
;
A
#
# COMPACT_ATOMS: atom_id res chain seq x y z
N MET A 1 44.74 -0.01 -3.67
CA MET A 1 43.64 -0.97 -3.44
C MET A 1 43.18 -1.15 -1.99
N ARG A 2 44.01 -0.90 -0.96
CA ARG A 2 43.60 -1.04 0.47
C ARG A 2 42.79 0.12 1.05
N LYS A 3 42.80 1.33 0.46
CA LYS A 3 42.07 2.50 0.96
C LYS A 3 40.58 2.53 0.55
N PHE A 4 40.19 1.82 -0.52
CA PHE A 4 38.81 1.74 -0.95
C PHE A 4 37.96 0.74 -0.14
N LEU A 5 38.60 -0.28 0.44
CA LEU A 5 37.89 -1.28 1.26
C LEU A 5 37.46 -0.73 2.64
N LEU A 6 38.23 0.25 3.17
CA LEU A 6 37.92 0.86 4.47
C LEU A 6 36.71 1.83 4.39
N LEU A 7 36.48 2.47 3.24
CA LEU A 7 35.31 3.38 3.05
C LEU A 7 33.96 2.61 2.95
N LEU A 8 34.01 1.37 2.41
CA LEU A 8 32.81 0.53 2.33
C LEU A 8 32.40 -0.07 3.69
N LEU A 9 33.40 -0.36 4.54
CA LEU A 9 33.14 -0.85 5.91
C LEU A 9 32.61 0.25 6.83
N MET A 10 33.03 1.51 6.62
CA MET A 10 32.51 2.66 7.38
C MET A 10 31.06 3.00 6.97
N SER A 11 30.66 2.78 5.72
CA SER A 11 29.27 3.00 5.28
C SER A 11 28.28 1.98 5.85
N GLY A 12 28.69 0.72 5.99
CA GLY A 12 27.88 -0.34 6.63
C GLY A 12 27.67 -0.10 8.13
N ALA A 13 28.75 0.25 8.85
CA ALA A 13 28.66 0.57 10.28
C ALA A 13 27.90 1.88 10.56
N ALA A 14 28.00 2.89 9.66
CA ALA A 14 27.23 4.13 9.78
C ALA A 14 25.75 3.94 9.51
N LEU A 15 25.36 3.01 8.63
CA LEU A 15 23.96 2.66 8.36
C LEU A 15 23.34 1.93 9.55
N ILE A 16 24.10 1.05 10.21
CA ILE A 16 23.65 0.40 11.46
C ILE A 16 23.54 1.43 12.60
N SER A 17 24.45 2.42 12.66
CA SER A 17 24.40 3.45 13.71
C SER A 17 23.28 4.46 13.52
N GLN A 18 22.83 4.77 12.29
CA GLN A 18 21.65 5.60 12.04
C GLN A 18 20.34 4.89 12.36
N ALA A 19 20.26 3.57 12.19
CA ALA A 19 19.13 2.78 12.67
C ALA A 19 19.01 2.80 14.21
N GLN A 20 20.10 3.10 14.91
CA GLN A 20 20.20 3.01 16.38
C GLN A 20 19.54 4.15 17.16
N THR A 21 19.23 5.29 16.51
CA THR A 21 18.60 6.44 17.17
C THR A 21 17.08 6.51 17.00
N ILE A 22 16.49 5.55 16.29
CA ILE A 22 15.04 5.56 15.93
C ILE A 22 14.18 4.81 16.96
N ASP A 23 14.77 4.09 17.91
CA ASP A 23 14.05 3.13 18.78
C ASP A 23 12.94 3.74 19.68
N ASN A 24 12.89 5.07 19.81
CA ASN A 24 11.88 5.73 20.65
C ASN A 24 11.07 6.81 19.94
N ILE A 25 11.27 7.02 18.65
CA ILE A 25 10.52 8.01 17.86
C ILE A 25 9.69 7.25 16.82
N SER A 26 8.39 7.53 16.76
CA SER A 26 7.55 7.01 15.68
C SER A 26 8.12 7.45 14.33
N PRO A 27 8.22 6.55 13.34
CA PRO A 27 8.72 6.94 12.03
C PRO A 27 7.82 8.00 11.42
N ASN A 28 8.42 8.95 10.69
CA ASN A 28 7.65 9.97 9.96
C ASN A 28 6.71 9.32 8.93
N TYR A 29 7.18 8.27 8.30
CA TYR A 29 6.42 7.48 7.35
C TYR A 29 6.72 6.00 7.58
N CYS A 30 5.67 5.19 7.62
CA CYS A 30 5.75 3.74 7.63
C CYS A 30 4.52 3.20 6.91
N MET A 31 4.73 2.68 5.73
CA MET A 31 3.70 2.02 4.93
C MET A 31 3.98 0.52 4.93
N ARG A 32 3.07 -0.26 5.52
CA ARG A 32 3.15 -1.72 5.53
C ARG A 32 2.55 -2.27 4.23
N TYR A 33 3.32 -3.13 3.57
CA TYR A 33 2.91 -3.84 2.37
C TYR A 33 2.60 -5.29 2.73
N ASP A 34 1.34 -5.66 2.64
CA ASP A 34 0.89 -7.03 2.97
C ASP A 34 0.07 -7.61 1.82
N ARG A 35 0.52 -8.73 1.28
CA ARG A 35 -0.14 -9.44 0.18
C ARG A 35 -0.17 -10.91 0.48
N GLN A 36 -1.35 -11.50 0.49
CA GLN A 36 -1.51 -12.93 0.75
C GLN A 36 -2.68 -13.52 -0.03
N HIS A 37 -2.60 -14.82 -0.21
CA HIS A 37 -3.65 -15.69 -0.71
C HIS A 37 -3.94 -16.73 0.36
N LEU A 38 -5.13 -16.71 0.94
CA LEU A 38 -5.49 -17.52 2.09
C LEU A 38 -6.70 -18.40 1.78
N PHE A 39 -6.66 -19.62 2.29
CA PHE A 39 -7.82 -20.49 2.36
C PHE A 39 -8.32 -20.54 3.80
N LEU A 40 -9.60 -20.22 4.01
CA LEU A 40 -10.27 -20.25 5.30
C LEU A 40 -11.33 -21.36 5.30
N GLN A 41 -11.24 -22.30 6.23
CA GLN A 41 -12.20 -23.39 6.33
C GLN A 41 -13.14 -23.18 7.51
N LYS A 42 -14.45 -23.19 7.24
CA LYS A 42 -15.50 -23.16 8.24
C LYS A 42 -16.49 -24.27 7.93
N ASP A 43 -16.66 -25.22 8.86
CA ASP A 43 -17.47 -26.42 8.68
C ASP A 43 -17.07 -27.19 7.40
N SER A 44 -18.01 -27.41 6.49
CA SER A 44 -17.77 -28.00 5.17
C SER A 44 -17.47 -26.97 4.07
N GLY A 45 -17.46 -25.67 4.41
CA GLY A 45 -17.20 -24.58 3.47
C GLY A 45 -15.71 -24.22 3.39
N LEU A 46 -15.30 -23.79 2.22
CA LEU A 46 -13.96 -23.22 1.98
C LEU A 46 -14.12 -21.82 1.42
N ASN A 47 -13.47 -20.84 2.03
CA ASN A 47 -13.46 -19.46 1.57
C ASN A 47 -12.06 -19.09 1.10
N VAL A 48 -11.98 -18.28 0.06
CA VAL A 48 -10.71 -17.80 -0.51
C VAL A 48 -10.62 -16.30 -0.23
N VAL A 49 -9.52 -15.88 0.33
CA VAL A 49 -9.23 -14.46 0.61
C VAL A 49 -7.94 -14.08 -0.07
N ASP A 50 -8.04 -13.21 -1.06
CA ASP A 50 -6.93 -12.51 -1.66
C ASP A 50 -6.86 -11.10 -1.13
N TYR A 51 -5.66 -10.64 -0.81
CA TYR A 51 -5.47 -9.23 -0.52
C TYR A 51 -4.10 -8.70 -0.91
N ASP A 52 -4.08 -7.43 -1.30
CA ASP A 52 -2.89 -6.64 -1.61
C ASP A 52 -3.07 -5.25 -0.99
N LEU A 53 -2.48 -5.04 0.18
CA LEU A 53 -2.75 -3.89 1.02
C LEU A 53 -1.48 -3.08 1.27
N GLU A 54 -1.55 -1.80 0.94
CA GLU A 54 -0.61 -0.76 1.35
C GLU A 54 -1.23 -0.02 2.54
N TRP A 55 -0.86 -0.47 3.74
CA TRP A 55 -1.50 -0.02 4.98
C TRP A 55 -0.66 1.03 5.70
N PRO A 56 -1.22 2.22 5.97
CA PRO A 56 -0.47 3.31 6.59
C PRO A 56 -0.28 3.06 8.09
N GLU A 57 0.88 2.56 8.52
CA GLU A 57 1.17 2.44 9.95
C GLU A 57 1.37 3.80 10.60
N THR A 58 2.22 4.62 9.99
CA THR A 58 2.36 6.04 10.36
C THR A 58 2.55 6.91 9.12
N VAL A 59 1.99 8.12 9.15
CA VAL A 59 2.23 9.18 8.15
C VAL A 59 2.29 10.50 8.92
N ASN A 60 3.32 11.32 8.67
CA ASN A 60 3.61 12.53 9.44
C ASN A 60 3.65 12.28 10.95
N TYR A 61 4.36 11.22 11.39
CA TYR A 61 4.43 10.78 12.80
C TYR A 61 3.08 10.42 13.44
N SER A 62 1.99 10.40 12.70
CA SER A 62 0.64 10.07 13.14
C SER A 62 0.25 8.66 12.72
N GLN A 63 -0.48 7.96 13.57
CA GLN A 63 -1.06 6.65 13.23
C GLN A 63 -2.24 6.73 12.25
N VAL A 64 -2.64 7.93 11.82
CA VAL A 64 -3.73 8.21 10.86
C VAL A 64 -4.99 7.36 11.10
N LEU A 65 -5.41 7.28 12.37
CA LEU A 65 -6.51 6.41 12.79
C LEU A 65 -7.83 6.64 12.02
N PRO A 66 -8.23 7.89 11.69
CA PRO A 66 -9.44 8.11 10.88
C PRO A 66 -9.34 7.46 9.50
N LEU A 67 -8.18 7.55 8.84
CA LEU A 67 -7.94 6.89 7.56
C LEU A 67 -8.04 5.37 7.66
N LYS A 68 -7.37 4.77 8.66
CA LYS A 68 -7.41 3.32 8.91
C LYS A 68 -8.84 2.81 9.13
N ARG A 69 -9.64 3.50 9.94
CA ARG A 69 -11.05 3.14 10.18
C ARG A 69 -11.88 3.25 8.90
N PHE A 70 -11.70 4.32 8.15
CA PHE A 70 -12.39 4.48 6.88
C PHE A 70 -12.02 3.36 5.89
N MET A 71 -10.71 3.13 5.68
CA MET A 71 -10.24 2.07 4.79
C MET A 71 -10.79 0.70 5.18
N SER A 72 -10.69 0.33 6.46
CA SER A 72 -11.17 -0.97 6.93
C SER A 72 -12.68 -1.13 6.78
N GLN A 73 -13.47 -0.08 7.02
CA GLN A 73 -14.90 -0.09 6.77
C GLN A 73 -15.23 -0.29 5.29
N GLN A 74 -14.47 0.35 4.39
CA GLN A 74 -14.64 0.16 2.94
C GLN A 74 -14.22 -1.24 2.50
N LEU A 75 -13.07 -1.71 2.94
CA LEU A 75 -12.50 -2.99 2.52
C LEU A 75 -13.21 -4.19 3.14
N PHE A 76 -13.33 -4.22 4.46
CA PHE A 76 -13.80 -5.41 5.19
C PHE A 76 -15.27 -5.32 5.63
N GLY A 77 -15.88 -4.13 5.56
CA GLY A 77 -17.25 -3.90 6.03
C GLY A 77 -17.36 -3.65 7.55
N PHE A 78 -16.24 -3.49 8.25
CA PHE A 78 -16.18 -3.17 9.67
C PHE A 78 -14.96 -2.30 9.98
N GLU A 79 -15.03 -1.53 11.07
CA GLU A 79 -13.94 -0.67 11.49
C GLU A 79 -12.87 -1.43 12.27
N THR A 80 -11.61 -1.21 11.90
CA THR A 80 -10.41 -1.58 12.65
C THR A 80 -9.28 -0.63 12.31
N THR A 81 -8.23 -0.62 13.13
CA THR A 81 -7.02 0.17 12.87
C THR A 81 -5.79 -0.70 12.60
N SER A 82 -5.97 -2.01 12.54
CA SER A 82 -4.91 -3.00 12.33
C SER A 82 -5.33 -4.06 11.33
N ILE A 83 -4.47 -4.37 10.38
CA ILE A 83 -4.65 -5.49 9.44
C ILE A 83 -4.75 -6.81 10.21
N ASP A 84 -3.90 -7.02 11.23
CA ASP A 84 -3.90 -8.27 11.99
C ASP A 84 -5.24 -8.49 12.71
N SER A 85 -5.82 -7.43 13.27
CA SER A 85 -7.17 -7.49 13.85
C SER A 85 -8.25 -7.76 12.82
N ALA A 86 -8.10 -7.22 11.59
CA ALA A 86 -9.01 -7.53 10.49
C ALA A 86 -8.97 -9.02 10.14
N PHE A 87 -7.78 -9.61 10.05
CA PHE A 87 -7.63 -11.03 9.76
C PHE A 87 -8.14 -11.95 10.85
N ILE A 88 -7.94 -11.60 12.13
CA ILE A 88 -8.52 -12.36 13.24
C ILE A 88 -10.04 -12.41 13.07
N ARG A 89 -10.67 -11.26 12.82
CA ARG A 89 -12.12 -11.19 12.63
C ARG A 89 -12.59 -11.95 11.37
N LEU A 90 -11.89 -11.78 10.24
CA LEU A 90 -12.20 -12.55 9.03
C LEU A 90 -12.08 -14.07 9.28
N SER A 91 -11.08 -14.50 10.05
CA SER A 91 -10.91 -15.91 10.42
C SER A 91 -12.03 -16.40 11.36
N ASP A 92 -12.57 -15.55 12.21
CA ASP A 92 -13.70 -15.90 13.07
C ASP A 92 -15.01 -15.97 12.28
N ASP A 93 -15.20 -15.05 11.33
CA ASP A 93 -16.41 -14.99 10.50
C ASP A 93 -16.43 -16.08 9.40
N TYR A 94 -15.31 -16.32 8.72
CA TYR A 94 -15.21 -17.14 7.50
C TYR A 94 -14.42 -18.44 7.67
N GLY A 95 -13.84 -18.71 8.83
CA GLY A 95 -13.13 -19.93 9.15
C GLY A 95 -11.63 -19.78 9.37
N LYS A 96 -11.01 -20.82 9.88
CA LYS A 96 -9.58 -20.80 10.23
C LYS A 96 -8.70 -21.05 9.00
N PRO A 97 -7.51 -20.43 8.95
CA PRO A 97 -6.56 -20.66 7.88
C PRO A 97 -6.18 -22.14 7.78
N VAL A 98 -6.18 -22.66 6.57
CA VAL A 98 -5.72 -24.03 6.26
C VAL A 98 -4.62 -23.98 5.21
N THR A 99 -3.65 -24.87 5.34
CA THR A 99 -2.61 -25.05 4.33
C THR A 99 -3.24 -25.67 3.08
N SER A 100 -3.02 -25.05 1.93
CA SER A 100 -3.58 -25.53 0.67
C SER A 100 -2.97 -26.86 0.25
N GLN A 101 -3.64 -27.95 0.58
CA GLN A 101 -3.49 -29.22 -0.15
C GLN A 101 -4.40 -29.24 -1.40
N PHE A 102 -5.23 -28.22 -1.59
CA PHE A 102 -6.18 -28.12 -2.69
C PHE A 102 -5.53 -27.44 -3.89
N LYS A 103 -5.16 -28.21 -4.90
CA LYS A 103 -4.72 -27.68 -6.20
C LYS A 103 -5.90 -27.14 -7.02
N THR A 104 -7.12 -27.57 -6.71
CA THR A 104 -8.38 -27.14 -7.33
C THR A 104 -9.47 -27.11 -6.26
N LEU A 105 -10.34 -26.10 -6.31
CA LEU A 105 -11.53 -26.03 -5.46
C LEU A 105 -12.51 -27.13 -5.91
N PRO A 106 -13.07 -27.95 -4.98
CA PRO A 106 -14.13 -28.89 -5.34
C PRO A 106 -15.39 -28.13 -5.79
N ASP A 107 -15.97 -28.51 -6.91
CA ASP A 107 -17.14 -27.86 -7.54
C ASP A 107 -18.43 -27.87 -6.68
N ASP A 108 -18.48 -28.71 -5.66
CA ASP A 108 -19.67 -28.96 -4.82
C ASP A 108 -19.63 -28.26 -3.44
N ARG A 109 -18.58 -27.49 -3.13
CA ARG A 109 -18.44 -26.85 -1.82
C ARG A 109 -19.03 -25.44 -1.80
N ARG A 110 -19.65 -25.12 -0.67
CA ARG A 110 -20.00 -23.75 -0.31
C ARG A 110 -18.73 -22.93 -0.22
N PHE A 111 -18.59 -21.93 -1.04
CA PHE A 111 -17.42 -21.10 -0.98
C PHE A 111 -17.75 -19.62 -1.23
N CYS A 112 -16.89 -18.74 -0.74
CA CYS A 112 -16.93 -17.33 -1.00
C CYS A 112 -15.54 -16.88 -1.42
N TYR A 113 -15.46 -16.14 -2.52
CA TYR A 113 -14.24 -15.46 -2.92
C TYR A 113 -14.26 -14.03 -2.43
N MET A 114 -13.19 -13.60 -1.78
CA MET A 114 -13.01 -12.27 -1.24
C MET A 114 -11.69 -11.70 -1.75
N ASN A 115 -11.75 -10.51 -2.33
CA ASN A 115 -10.55 -9.79 -2.77
C ASN A 115 -10.54 -8.39 -2.18
N TYR A 116 -9.42 -7.97 -1.58
CA TYR A 116 -9.24 -6.68 -0.94
C TYR A 116 -7.96 -6.01 -1.44
N VAL A 117 -8.09 -4.83 -2.00
CA VAL A 117 -6.96 -4.06 -2.53
C VAL A 117 -6.97 -2.65 -1.94
N ALA A 118 -5.81 -2.20 -1.49
CA ALA A 118 -5.58 -0.81 -1.08
C ALA A 118 -4.24 -0.36 -1.63
N HIS A 119 -4.24 0.48 -2.63
CA HIS A 119 -3.04 0.98 -3.28
C HIS A 119 -2.88 2.48 -3.08
N VAL A 120 -1.71 2.91 -2.63
CA VAL A 120 -1.33 4.33 -2.65
C VAL A 120 -1.18 4.77 -4.10
N LEU A 121 -1.83 5.85 -4.46
CA LEU A 121 -1.74 6.48 -5.78
C LEU A 121 -0.75 7.64 -5.76
N SER A 122 -0.75 8.40 -4.67
CA SER A 122 0.19 9.52 -4.48
C SER A 122 0.35 9.87 -3.00
N TYR A 123 1.46 10.51 -2.70
CA TYR A 123 1.76 11.02 -1.36
C TYR A 123 2.48 12.36 -1.45
N SER A 124 1.97 13.35 -0.75
CA SER A 124 2.64 14.64 -0.55
C SER A 124 2.86 14.89 0.94
N PRO A 125 4.13 14.93 1.41
CA PRO A 125 4.43 15.12 2.82
C PRO A 125 3.73 16.34 3.42
N GLY A 126 3.05 16.16 4.55
CA GLY A 126 2.33 17.22 5.25
C GLY A 126 1.06 17.71 4.59
N ARG A 127 0.67 17.17 3.43
CA ARG A 127 -0.52 17.59 2.69
C ARG A 127 -1.54 16.46 2.55
N TRP A 128 -1.24 15.42 1.79
CA TRP A 128 -2.19 14.34 1.52
C TRP A 128 -1.51 12.99 1.30
N ILE A 129 -2.32 11.97 1.40
CA ILE A 129 -2.08 10.66 0.82
C ILE A 129 -3.35 10.24 0.07
N ALA A 130 -3.23 9.75 -1.15
CA ALA A 130 -4.33 9.30 -1.98
C ALA A 130 -4.29 7.79 -2.17
N TYR A 131 -5.49 7.17 -2.16
CA TYR A 131 -5.66 5.73 -2.31
C TYR A 131 -6.71 5.37 -3.34
N GLN A 132 -6.50 4.22 -3.97
CA GLN A 132 -7.52 3.38 -4.57
C GLN A 132 -7.84 2.25 -3.60
N LEU A 133 -9.13 2.02 -3.35
CA LEU A 133 -9.64 0.96 -2.49
C LEU A 133 -10.61 0.10 -3.30
N ASP A 134 -10.34 -1.20 -3.38
CA ASP A 134 -11.22 -2.17 -4.02
C ASP A 134 -11.54 -3.30 -3.05
N ALA A 135 -12.80 -3.68 -2.98
CA ALA A 135 -13.23 -4.85 -2.24
C ALA A 135 -14.29 -5.59 -3.01
N THR A 136 -14.09 -6.88 -3.21
CA THR A 136 -15.05 -7.77 -3.84
C THR A 136 -15.32 -8.94 -2.92
N VAL A 137 -16.59 -9.22 -2.68
CA VAL A 137 -17.07 -10.40 -1.95
C VAL A 137 -18.07 -11.11 -2.84
N GLU A 138 -17.68 -12.26 -3.37
CA GLU A 138 -18.48 -13.05 -4.33
C GLU A 138 -18.85 -14.39 -3.70
N PRO A 139 -20.04 -14.48 -3.08
CA PRO A 139 -20.53 -15.74 -2.58
C PRO A 139 -20.98 -16.65 -3.73
N GLN A 140 -20.53 -17.88 -3.73
CA GLN A 140 -21.04 -18.91 -4.63
C GLN A 140 -22.36 -19.49 -4.11
N SER A 141 -23.10 -20.20 -4.99
CA SER A 141 -24.40 -20.80 -4.66
C SER A 141 -24.33 -21.60 -3.35
N LEU A 142 -25.25 -21.37 -2.42
CA LEU A 142 -25.33 -21.93 -1.07
C LEU A 142 -24.56 -21.15 0.02
N SER A 143 -23.83 -20.09 -0.30
CA SER A 143 -23.25 -19.21 0.72
C SER A 143 -24.33 -18.30 1.32
N VAL A 144 -24.26 -18.07 2.64
CA VAL A 144 -25.11 -17.11 3.35
C VAL A 144 -24.50 -15.69 3.35
N VAL A 145 -23.33 -15.53 2.81
CA VAL A 145 -22.61 -14.27 2.71
C VAL A 145 -23.30 -13.38 1.67
N LYS A 146 -23.45 -12.10 1.96
CA LYS A 146 -24.01 -11.14 1.00
C LYS A 146 -22.92 -10.66 0.03
N PRO A 147 -23.21 -10.58 -1.28
CA PRO A 147 -22.27 -10.02 -2.23
C PRO A 147 -22.00 -8.56 -1.93
N ARG A 148 -20.76 -8.13 -2.15
CA ARG A 148 -20.35 -6.74 -1.98
C ARG A 148 -19.29 -6.38 -3.01
N ALA A 149 -19.41 -5.21 -3.61
CA ALA A 149 -18.40 -4.60 -4.44
C ALA A 149 -18.19 -3.16 -3.97
N VAL A 150 -16.93 -2.80 -3.78
CA VAL A 150 -16.50 -1.43 -3.47
C VAL A 150 -15.38 -1.08 -4.43
N HIS A 151 -15.49 0.08 -5.05
CA HIS A 151 -14.44 0.72 -5.83
C HIS A 151 -14.42 2.19 -5.42
N ARG A 152 -13.33 2.67 -4.83
CA ARG A 152 -13.24 4.01 -4.27
C ARG A 152 -11.87 4.64 -4.48
N TYR A 153 -11.89 5.90 -4.87
CA TYR A 153 -10.75 6.79 -4.83
C TYR A 153 -10.93 7.74 -3.66
N ILE A 154 -9.89 7.94 -2.86
CA ILE A 154 -9.92 8.82 -1.70
C ILE A 154 -8.65 9.65 -1.61
N ILE A 155 -8.78 10.85 -1.05
CA ILE A 155 -7.65 11.69 -0.67
C ILE A 155 -7.79 11.95 0.83
N TYR A 156 -6.78 11.63 1.61
CA TYR A 156 -6.74 11.93 3.03
C TYR A 156 -5.93 13.19 3.27
N ASP A 157 -6.56 14.23 3.82
CA ASP A 157 -5.91 15.47 4.21
C ASP A 157 -5.15 15.26 5.53
N LEU A 158 -3.81 15.20 5.44
CA LEU A 158 -2.93 14.96 6.59
C LEU A 158 -2.97 16.08 7.64
N SER A 159 -3.49 17.25 7.31
CA SER A 159 -3.54 18.38 8.24
C SER A 159 -4.87 18.50 9.01
N THR A 160 -5.96 18.04 8.40
CA THR A 160 -7.30 18.07 9.02
C THR A 160 -7.72 16.71 9.56
N GLY A 161 -7.10 15.63 9.08
CA GLY A 161 -7.49 14.25 9.40
C GLY A 161 -8.78 13.82 8.72
N GLU A 162 -9.16 14.47 7.61
CA GLU A 162 -10.40 14.20 6.90
C GLU A 162 -10.15 13.38 5.63
N VAL A 163 -11.04 12.44 5.36
CA VAL A 163 -11.11 11.73 4.08
C VAL A 163 -11.95 12.56 3.11
N LEU A 164 -11.41 12.79 1.91
CA LEU A 164 -12.07 13.48 0.81
C LEU A 164 -12.39 12.46 -0.28
N LEU A 165 -13.63 12.46 -0.73
CA LEU A 165 -14.09 11.68 -1.87
C LEU A 165 -14.12 12.57 -3.14
N PRO A 166 -14.20 12.02 -4.36
CA PRO A 166 -14.29 12.81 -5.58
C PRO A 166 -15.35 13.92 -5.52
N GLU A 167 -16.53 13.61 -4.96
CA GLU A 167 -17.63 14.56 -4.77
C GLU A 167 -17.33 15.70 -3.76
N ASP A 168 -16.33 15.54 -2.90
CA ASP A 168 -15.86 16.60 -1.98
C ASP A 168 -14.92 17.59 -2.66
N VAL A 169 -14.29 17.19 -3.75
CA VAL A 169 -13.18 17.93 -4.36
C VAL A 169 -13.50 18.52 -5.73
N VAL A 170 -14.42 17.92 -6.49
CA VAL A 170 -14.92 18.46 -7.76
C VAL A 170 -16.39 18.81 -7.68
N SER A 171 -16.91 19.56 -8.68
CA SER A 171 -18.33 19.87 -8.74
C SER A 171 -19.15 18.59 -8.96
N SER A 172 -20.38 18.57 -8.44
CA SER A 172 -21.28 17.43 -8.61
C SER A 172 -21.66 17.17 -10.08
N SER A 173 -21.62 18.19 -10.91
CA SER A 173 -21.84 18.08 -12.35
C SER A 173 -20.73 17.26 -13.04
N VAL A 174 -19.48 17.39 -12.58
CA VAL A 174 -18.36 16.57 -13.06
C VAL A 174 -18.56 15.09 -12.68
N VAL A 175 -18.81 14.84 -11.39
CA VAL A 175 -18.97 13.46 -10.88
C VAL A 175 -20.16 12.75 -11.52
N ASN A 176 -21.27 13.47 -11.74
CA ASN A 176 -22.49 12.90 -12.29
C ASN A 176 -22.53 12.88 -13.83
N GLY A 177 -21.44 13.24 -14.50
CA GLY A 177 -21.39 13.26 -15.96
C GLY A 177 -22.28 14.35 -16.61
N MET A 178 -22.67 15.39 -15.87
CA MET A 178 -23.53 16.47 -16.35
C MET A 178 -22.76 17.73 -16.78
N GLU A 179 -21.41 17.66 -16.79
CA GLU A 179 -20.59 18.79 -17.24
C GLU A 179 -20.76 19.06 -18.74
N SER A 180 -20.40 20.27 -19.11
CA SER A 180 -20.46 20.70 -20.51
C SER A 180 -19.58 19.84 -21.41
N GLN A 181 -19.97 19.70 -22.67
CA GLN A 181 -19.17 19.04 -23.71
C GLN A 181 -17.73 19.59 -23.74
N ASN A 182 -17.54 20.84 -23.40
CA ASN A 182 -16.22 21.47 -23.36
C ASN A 182 -15.31 20.88 -22.25
N PHE A 183 -15.86 20.48 -21.10
CA PHE A 183 -15.08 19.80 -20.05
C PHE A 183 -14.63 18.42 -20.51
N TYR A 184 -15.53 17.63 -21.07
CA TYR A 184 -15.18 16.30 -21.59
C TYR A 184 -14.21 16.38 -22.77
N ASN A 185 -14.33 17.36 -23.67
CA ASN A 185 -13.35 17.56 -24.75
C ASN A 185 -11.95 17.82 -24.20
N ARG A 186 -11.81 18.51 -23.06
CA ARG A 186 -10.52 18.70 -22.38
C ARG A 186 -10.00 17.39 -21.79
N LEU A 187 -10.87 16.52 -21.24
CA LEU A 187 -10.48 15.20 -20.71
C LEU A 187 -10.06 14.24 -21.82
N PHE A 188 -10.71 14.29 -22.99
CA PHE A 188 -10.39 13.42 -24.12
C PHE A 188 -9.19 13.89 -24.96
N ALA A 189 -8.83 15.17 -24.91
CA ALA A 189 -7.71 15.70 -25.71
C ALA A 189 -6.39 14.94 -25.58
N PRO A 190 -5.99 14.44 -24.38
CA PRO A 190 -4.80 13.60 -24.24
C PRO A 190 -4.92 12.19 -24.84
N LEU A 191 -6.14 11.73 -25.16
CA LEU A 191 -6.46 10.39 -25.66
C LEU A 191 -6.68 10.39 -27.18
N SER A 192 -5.91 11.18 -27.92
CA SER A 192 -6.14 11.51 -29.35
C SER A 192 -6.12 10.32 -30.31
N ASP A 193 -5.61 9.17 -29.89
CA ASP A 193 -5.50 7.97 -30.73
C ASP A 193 -6.73 7.04 -30.62
N ASP A 194 -7.65 7.34 -29.71
CA ASP A 194 -8.85 6.53 -29.49
C ASP A 194 -10.06 7.09 -30.26
N ASP A 195 -10.87 6.20 -30.82
CA ASP A 195 -12.13 6.57 -31.48
C ASP A 195 -13.26 6.75 -30.46
N PHE A 196 -13.60 7.99 -30.18
CA PHE A 196 -14.71 8.36 -29.28
C PHE A 196 -16.00 8.74 -30.00
N SER A 197 -16.17 8.28 -31.24
CA SER A 197 -17.34 8.65 -32.09
C SER A 197 -18.68 8.10 -31.58
N ASP A 198 -18.65 7.00 -30.80
CA ASP A 198 -19.85 6.29 -30.30
C ASP A 198 -19.90 6.21 -28.77
N ILE A 199 -19.63 7.33 -28.08
CA ILE A 199 -19.76 7.38 -26.64
C ILE A 199 -21.23 7.45 -26.24
N GLN A 200 -21.69 6.42 -25.50
CA GLN A 200 -23.03 6.40 -24.90
C GLN A 200 -23.03 6.96 -23.48
N ARG A 201 -21.95 6.76 -22.73
CA ARG A 201 -21.81 7.23 -21.34
C ARG A 201 -20.34 7.53 -21.02
N CYS A 202 -20.14 8.61 -20.29
CA CYS A 202 -18.85 8.94 -19.70
C CYS A 202 -19.04 9.32 -18.24
N GLU A 203 -18.27 8.71 -17.36
CA GLU A 203 -18.30 8.95 -15.91
C GLU A 203 -16.90 9.17 -15.38
N VAL A 204 -16.74 10.18 -14.51
CA VAL A 204 -15.55 10.34 -13.69
C VAL A 204 -15.86 9.71 -12.32
N ASP A 205 -15.32 8.53 -12.05
CA ASP A 205 -15.55 7.80 -10.81
C ASP A 205 -14.36 7.81 -9.86
N GLY A 206 -13.24 8.40 -10.28
CA GLY A 206 -12.06 8.56 -9.48
C GLY A 206 -11.30 9.85 -9.76
N LEU A 207 -10.64 10.34 -8.72
CA LEU A 207 -9.77 11.50 -8.82
C LEU A 207 -8.69 11.43 -7.75
N TRP A 208 -7.44 11.76 -8.13
CA TRP A 208 -6.35 12.00 -7.20
C TRP A 208 -5.39 13.06 -7.72
N ILE A 209 -4.48 13.50 -6.84
CA ILE A 209 -3.45 14.47 -7.19
C ILE A 209 -2.08 13.80 -7.08
N ASP A 210 -1.18 14.09 -7.99
CA ASP A 210 0.23 13.79 -7.85
C ASP A 210 1.07 15.01 -8.27
N GLY A 211 1.83 15.54 -7.33
CA GLY A 211 2.61 16.77 -7.56
C GLY A 211 1.73 17.97 -7.91
N GLN A 212 1.78 18.41 -9.16
CA GLN A 212 0.98 19.51 -9.72
C GLN A 212 -0.01 19.05 -10.78
N ASP A 213 -0.23 17.75 -10.88
CA ASP A 213 -1.15 17.16 -11.84
C ASP A 213 -2.36 16.57 -11.11
N ILE A 214 -3.50 16.63 -11.78
CA ILE A 214 -4.72 15.96 -11.36
C ILE A 214 -4.92 14.77 -12.30
N TYR A 215 -5.24 13.64 -11.71
CA TYR A 215 -5.64 12.46 -12.46
C TYR A 215 -7.13 12.25 -12.30
N PHE A 216 -7.80 12.03 -13.43
CA PHE A 216 -9.20 11.67 -13.49
C PHE A 216 -9.31 10.23 -13.97
N HIS A 217 -9.87 9.36 -13.15
CA HIS A 217 -10.27 8.03 -13.60
C HIS A 217 -11.64 8.13 -14.24
N MET A 218 -11.70 7.77 -15.52
CA MET A 218 -12.92 7.87 -16.33
C MET A 218 -13.32 6.51 -16.83
N LYS A 219 -14.63 6.23 -16.82
CA LYS A 219 -15.24 5.12 -17.53
C LYS A 219 -15.98 5.63 -18.75
N VAL A 220 -15.58 5.16 -19.91
CA VAL A 220 -16.21 5.47 -21.18
C VAL A 220 -16.90 4.22 -21.68
N THR A 221 -18.22 4.31 -21.89
CA THR A 221 -19.06 3.23 -22.41
C THR A 221 -19.46 3.57 -23.84
N THR A 222 -19.13 2.67 -24.76
CA THR A 222 -19.56 2.68 -26.15
C THR A 222 -20.67 1.64 -26.35
N SER A 223 -21.17 1.46 -27.58
CA SER A 223 -22.13 0.39 -27.91
C SER A 223 -21.61 -1.02 -27.61
N ASP A 224 -20.31 -1.23 -27.66
CA ASP A 224 -19.71 -2.56 -27.67
C ASP A 224 -18.99 -2.90 -26.36
N HIS A 225 -18.45 -1.90 -25.62
CA HIS A 225 -17.62 -2.14 -24.44
C HIS A 225 -17.56 -0.94 -23.50
N THR A 226 -17.00 -1.15 -22.30
CA THR A 226 -16.62 -0.11 -21.37
C THR A 226 -15.12 -0.16 -21.11
N VAL A 227 -14.44 0.96 -21.28
CA VAL A 227 -13.00 1.10 -21.03
C VAL A 227 -12.77 2.16 -19.96
N ALA A 228 -11.78 1.93 -19.12
CA ALA A 228 -11.33 2.89 -18.11
C ALA A 228 -10.04 3.58 -18.57
N TYR A 229 -9.94 4.87 -18.32
CA TYR A 229 -8.79 5.71 -18.64
C TYR A 229 -8.38 6.54 -17.43
N ASP A 230 -7.07 6.65 -17.22
CA ASP A 230 -6.49 7.60 -16.27
C ASP A 230 -5.95 8.81 -17.06
N VAL A 231 -6.67 9.90 -16.97
CA VAL A 231 -6.33 11.13 -17.68
C VAL A 231 -5.58 12.08 -16.76
N LYS A 232 -4.34 12.36 -17.11
CA LYS A 232 -3.45 13.27 -16.38
C LYS A 232 -3.57 14.68 -16.95
N LEU A 233 -3.87 15.65 -16.10
CA LEU A 233 -4.06 17.04 -16.47
C LEU A 233 -3.36 18.00 -15.50
N PRO A 234 -2.72 19.08 -15.99
CA PRO A 234 -2.12 20.07 -15.12
C PRO A 234 -3.17 20.75 -14.22
N TYR A 235 -2.89 20.87 -12.92
CA TYR A 235 -3.79 21.48 -11.92
C TYR A 235 -4.29 22.87 -12.32
N ASN A 236 -3.42 23.73 -12.86
CA ASN A 236 -3.77 25.09 -13.21
C ASN A 236 -4.80 25.22 -14.34
N GLN A 237 -4.96 24.17 -15.16
CA GLN A 237 -5.94 24.16 -16.27
C GLN A 237 -7.35 23.75 -15.82
N TYR A 238 -7.50 23.22 -14.59
CA TYR A 238 -8.75 22.64 -14.08
C TYR A 238 -9.17 23.19 -12.71
N SER A 239 -8.49 24.21 -12.24
CA SER A 239 -8.82 24.84 -10.95
C SER A 239 -10.24 25.42 -10.89
N ASP A 240 -10.87 25.67 -12.04
CA ASP A 240 -12.25 26.16 -12.17
C ASP A 240 -13.29 25.12 -11.75
N VAL A 241 -13.04 23.82 -12.03
CA VAL A 241 -13.97 22.73 -11.65
C VAL A 241 -13.72 22.20 -10.24
N LEU A 242 -12.62 22.61 -9.61
CA LEU A 242 -12.26 22.17 -8.26
C LEU A 242 -12.97 22.99 -7.19
N LYS A 243 -13.53 22.31 -6.21
CA LYS A 243 -14.08 22.97 -5.01
C LYS A 243 -12.99 23.65 -4.20
N LYS A 244 -13.35 24.70 -3.46
CA LYS A 244 -12.44 25.47 -2.60
C LYS A 244 -11.63 24.59 -1.64
N ARG A 245 -12.19 23.48 -1.19
CA ARG A 245 -11.55 22.52 -0.28
C ARG A 245 -10.31 21.90 -0.93
N MET A 246 -10.42 21.46 -2.18
CA MET A 246 -9.33 20.90 -2.95
C MET A 246 -8.22 21.94 -3.22
N ARG A 247 -8.59 23.14 -3.63
CA ARG A 247 -7.63 24.22 -3.83
C ARG A 247 -6.84 24.51 -2.57
N ARG A 248 -7.51 24.57 -1.41
CA ARG A 248 -6.84 24.73 -0.11
C ARG A 248 -5.85 23.61 0.22
N LEU A 249 -6.18 22.37 -0.15
CA LEU A 249 -5.30 21.21 0.08
C LEU A 249 -4.00 21.36 -0.72
N VAL A 250 -4.09 21.69 -2.01
CA VAL A 250 -2.94 21.82 -2.92
C VAL A 250 -2.09 23.05 -2.61
N GLU A 251 -2.73 24.20 -2.34
CA GLU A 251 -2.05 25.50 -2.20
C GLU A 251 -1.54 25.76 -0.79
N ARG A 252 -1.96 25.00 0.21
CA ARG A 252 -1.58 25.20 1.61
C ARG A 252 -0.08 24.98 1.81
N PRO A 253 0.61 25.86 2.56
CA PRO A 253 1.98 25.62 2.96
C PRO A 253 2.09 24.37 3.84
N VAL A 254 3.14 23.59 3.62
CA VAL A 254 3.44 22.42 4.44
C VAL A 254 3.81 22.84 5.85
N LYS A 255 3.11 22.30 6.86
CA LYS A 255 3.49 22.47 8.26
C LYS A 255 4.49 21.38 8.64
N THR A 256 5.59 21.77 9.25
CA THR A 256 6.49 20.81 9.91
C THR A 256 5.75 20.17 11.08
N VAL A 257 5.77 18.85 11.12
CA VAL A 257 5.19 18.07 12.23
C VAL A 257 6.33 17.61 13.12
N GLU A 258 6.18 17.81 14.43
CA GLU A 258 7.18 17.38 15.40
C GLU A 258 7.15 15.85 15.58
N PRO A 259 8.31 15.20 15.75
CA PRO A 259 8.40 13.78 16.05
C PRO A 259 7.64 13.40 17.32
N VAL A 260 6.92 12.29 17.27
CA VAL A 260 6.17 11.74 18.41
C VAL A 260 6.93 10.54 18.99
N MET A 261 7.11 10.50 20.30
CA MET A 261 7.73 9.37 20.97
C MET A 261 6.78 8.17 20.99
N SER A 262 7.28 7.00 20.58
CA SER A 262 6.55 5.75 20.67
C SER A 262 6.67 5.19 22.09
N SER A 263 5.52 4.86 22.70
CA SER A 263 5.47 4.23 24.03
C SER A 263 5.12 2.73 23.97
N THR A 264 4.89 2.19 22.77
CA THR A 264 4.45 0.80 22.61
C THR A 264 5.58 -0.11 22.19
N VAL A 265 5.67 -1.27 22.84
CA VAL A 265 6.54 -2.36 22.41
C VAL A 265 5.95 -2.93 21.09
N PRO A 266 6.71 -2.97 20.02
CA PRO A 266 6.21 -3.50 18.75
C PRO A 266 5.96 -5.01 18.89
N THR A 267 4.84 -5.49 18.29
CA THR A 267 4.50 -6.91 18.25
C THR A 267 4.11 -7.33 16.86
N TRP A 268 4.35 -8.61 16.55
CA TRP A 268 3.87 -9.27 15.34
C TRP A 268 3.02 -10.48 15.73
N ARG A 269 1.72 -10.45 15.44
CA ARG A 269 0.76 -11.53 15.78
C ARG A 269 0.83 -11.97 17.26
N GLY A 270 1.07 -11.01 18.14
CA GLY A 270 1.19 -11.24 19.59
C GLY A 270 2.62 -11.54 20.08
N ASP A 271 3.56 -11.82 19.19
CA ASP A 271 4.96 -12.01 19.52
C ASP A 271 5.69 -10.68 19.63
N THR A 272 6.50 -10.52 20.67
CA THR A 272 7.38 -9.35 20.82
C THR A 272 8.39 -9.29 19.66
N ILE A 273 8.52 -8.13 19.04
CA ILE A 273 9.56 -7.86 18.06
C ILE A 273 10.79 -7.31 18.79
N TYR A 274 11.91 -8.02 18.68
CA TYR A 274 13.20 -7.61 19.20
C TYR A 274 13.99 -6.79 18.18
N ASN A 275 14.90 -5.98 18.68
CA ASN A 275 15.86 -5.24 17.86
C ASN A 275 17.26 -5.77 18.18
N LYS A 276 18.02 -5.06 19.02
CA LYS A 276 19.43 -5.37 19.35
C LYS A 276 19.64 -6.39 20.47
N GLU A 277 18.64 -6.63 21.26
CA GLU A 277 18.72 -7.51 22.43
C GLU A 277 18.84 -8.99 22.02
N ALA A 278 18.34 -9.32 20.82
CA ALA A 278 18.42 -10.65 20.24
C ALA A 278 19.64 -10.81 19.31
N THR A 279 20.08 -12.04 19.10
CA THR A 279 21.00 -12.33 18.00
C THR A 279 20.29 -12.05 16.68
N MET A 280 21.02 -11.45 15.71
CA MET A 280 20.42 -11.05 14.44
C MET A 280 20.15 -12.26 13.54
N PRO A 281 19.02 -12.23 12.79
CA PRO A 281 18.76 -13.21 11.75
C PRO A 281 19.86 -13.25 10.69
N VAL A 282 20.16 -14.45 10.18
CA VAL A 282 21.20 -14.64 9.17
C VAL A 282 20.58 -15.06 7.85
N PHE A 283 20.84 -14.29 6.79
CA PHE A 283 20.41 -14.63 5.44
C PHE A 283 21.10 -15.90 4.95
N LYS A 284 20.48 -16.65 4.05
CA LYS A 284 21.11 -17.81 3.42
C LYS A 284 22.44 -17.40 2.77
N ASN A 285 23.52 -18.06 3.14
CA ASN A 285 24.90 -17.73 2.77
C ASN A 285 25.41 -16.38 3.34
N GLY A 286 24.81 -15.90 4.44
CA GLY A 286 25.26 -14.70 5.16
C GLY A 286 25.13 -13.40 4.36
N GLU A 287 25.97 -12.43 4.67
CA GLU A 287 25.97 -11.11 4.00
C GLU A 287 26.26 -11.19 2.51
N GLU A 288 27.10 -12.14 2.08
CA GLU A 288 27.41 -12.32 0.66
C GLU A 288 26.18 -12.82 -0.10
N GLY A 289 25.42 -13.77 0.47
CA GLY A 289 24.16 -14.24 -0.11
C GLY A 289 23.13 -13.12 -0.24
N LEU A 290 23.00 -12.26 0.77
CA LEU A 290 22.11 -11.11 0.73
C LEU A 290 22.56 -10.10 -0.35
N ARG A 291 23.86 -9.82 -0.45
CA ARG A 291 24.40 -8.93 -1.47
C ARG A 291 24.17 -9.46 -2.88
N GLN A 292 24.38 -10.75 -3.10
CA GLN A 292 24.08 -11.40 -4.38
C GLN A 292 22.59 -11.32 -4.70
N TYR A 293 21.71 -11.62 -3.76
CA TYR A 293 20.26 -11.49 -3.95
C TYR A 293 19.88 -10.07 -4.38
N LEU A 294 20.35 -9.05 -3.66
CA LEU A 294 20.05 -7.65 -3.95
C LEU A 294 20.68 -7.16 -5.26
N SER A 295 21.77 -7.76 -5.73
CA SER A 295 22.40 -7.39 -7.01
C SER A 295 21.66 -7.89 -8.24
N HIS A 296 20.78 -8.88 -8.09
CA HIS A 296 19.97 -9.46 -9.17
C HIS A 296 18.54 -8.91 -9.21
N ILE A 297 18.26 -7.83 -8.47
CA ILE A 297 16.94 -7.19 -8.49
C ILE A 297 16.68 -6.61 -9.88
N THR A 298 15.62 -7.09 -10.52
CA THR A 298 15.09 -6.46 -11.74
C THR A 298 14.55 -5.07 -11.39
N ARG A 299 14.80 -4.11 -12.24
CA ARG A 299 14.29 -2.75 -12.09
C ARG A 299 12.84 -2.70 -12.61
N PRO A 300 11.91 -1.99 -11.96
CA PRO A 300 10.64 -1.70 -12.59
C PRO A 300 10.85 -0.78 -13.81
N GLU A 301 9.94 -0.84 -14.78
CA GLU A 301 9.99 -0.03 -16.00
C GLU A 301 9.57 1.44 -15.72
N VAL A 302 10.32 2.10 -14.84
CA VAL A 302 10.11 3.51 -14.46
C VAL A 302 11.38 4.29 -14.73
N ASP A 303 11.25 5.42 -15.40
CA ASP A 303 12.37 6.34 -15.57
C ASP A 303 12.67 7.04 -14.23
N LEU A 304 13.81 6.69 -13.66
CA LEU A 304 14.23 7.25 -12.37
C LEU A 304 14.99 8.57 -12.48
N GLY A 305 15.49 8.90 -13.68
CA GLY A 305 16.31 10.11 -13.92
C GLY A 305 17.57 10.21 -13.06
N LYS A 306 17.59 9.62 -11.88
CA LYS A 306 18.70 9.60 -10.90
C LYS A 306 18.64 8.34 -10.04
N PRO A 307 19.77 7.94 -9.38
CA PRO A 307 19.75 6.84 -8.42
C PRO A 307 18.79 7.14 -7.27
N VAL A 308 17.99 6.15 -6.88
CA VAL A 308 17.07 6.25 -5.76
C VAL A 308 17.31 5.14 -4.75
N LYS A 309 16.96 5.40 -3.49
CA LYS A 309 17.13 4.49 -2.37
C LYS A 309 15.84 4.43 -1.56
N VAL A 310 15.21 3.26 -1.54
CA VAL A 310 14.03 3.00 -0.71
C VAL A 310 14.48 2.45 0.64
N GLN A 311 14.11 3.10 1.72
CA GLN A 311 14.39 2.63 3.07
C GLN A 311 13.30 1.65 3.50
N MET A 312 13.70 0.44 3.84
CA MET A 312 12.79 -0.64 4.23
C MET A 312 13.02 -1.05 5.67
N SER A 313 11.94 -1.45 6.36
CA SER A 313 12.03 -2.32 7.52
C SER A 313 11.18 -3.57 7.29
N TYR A 314 11.57 -4.67 7.91
CA TYR A 314 10.82 -5.93 7.89
C TYR A 314 11.12 -6.72 9.16
N VAL A 315 10.29 -7.67 9.47
CA VAL A 315 10.50 -8.59 10.58
C VAL A 315 10.87 -9.96 10.02
N VAL A 316 11.89 -10.58 10.60
CA VAL A 316 12.15 -12.01 10.43
C VAL A 316 11.49 -12.71 11.61
N ASP A 317 10.51 -13.57 11.32
CA ASP A 317 9.76 -14.32 12.33
C ASP A 317 10.55 -15.49 12.92
N ARG A 318 9.97 -16.19 13.89
CA ARG A 318 10.58 -17.34 14.56
C ARG A 318 10.92 -18.49 13.62
N ASP A 319 10.24 -18.57 12.49
CA ASP A 319 10.46 -19.57 11.46
C ASP A 319 11.46 -19.13 10.39
N GLY A 320 11.95 -17.90 10.47
CA GLY A 320 12.87 -17.28 9.51
C GLY A 320 12.19 -16.67 8.28
N ASN A 321 10.86 -16.56 8.25
CA ASN A 321 10.15 -15.90 7.14
C ASN A 321 10.22 -14.38 7.29
N VAL A 322 10.25 -13.69 6.16
CA VAL A 322 10.14 -12.23 6.11
C VAL A 322 8.67 -11.84 6.18
N VAL A 323 8.33 -11.03 7.18
CA VAL A 323 6.98 -10.55 7.46
C VAL A 323 7.03 -9.05 7.82
N ASP A 324 5.87 -8.40 8.00
CA ASP A 324 5.74 -6.99 8.41
C ASP A 324 6.66 -6.06 7.60
N VAL A 325 6.57 -6.15 6.27
CA VAL A 325 7.42 -5.39 5.34
C VAL A 325 6.90 -3.96 5.22
N CYS A 326 7.74 -3.00 5.55
CA CYS A 326 7.39 -1.58 5.55
C CYS A 326 8.38 -0.73 4.74
N VAL A 327 7.85 0.22 3.97
CA VAL A 327 8.61 1.36 3.42
C VAL A 327 8.64 2.48 4.46
N LEU A 328 9.84 3.00 4.77
CA LEU A 328 10.04 4.05 5.77
C LEU A 328 10.26 5.44 5.16
N ALA A 329 10.64 5.51 3.89
CA ALA A 329 10.82 6.76 3.16
C ALA A 329 10.32 6.54 1.72
N PRO A 330 9.16 7.09 1.36
CA PRO A 330 8.55 6.87 0.05
C PRO A 330 9.33 7.57 -1.05
N VAL A 331 9.42 6.94 -2.21
CA VAL A 331 10.02 7.48 -3.44
C VAL A 331 8.93 7.74 -4.48
N SER A 332 8.26 6.67 -4.87
CA SER A 332 7.03 6.70 -5.66
C SER A 332 6.25 5.40 -5.39
N PRO A 333 4.93 5.38 -5.55
CA PRO A 333 4.13 4.19 -5.27
C PRO A 333 4.62 2.93 -6.00
N GLU A 334 5.04 3.06 -7.26
CA GLU A 334 5.53 1.93 -8.07
C GLU A 334 6.87 1.39 -7.56
N ILE A 335 7.82 2.29 -7.27
CA ILE A 335 9.16 1.92 -6.77
C ILE A 335 9.02 1.32 -5.37
N ASP A 336 8.20 1.90 -4.51
CA ASP A 336 7.98 1.46 -3.14
C ASP A 336 7.33 0.07 -3.11
N ARG A 337 6.32 -0.17 -3.96
CA ARG A 337 5.66 -1.46 -4.14
C ARG A 337 6.62 -2.53 -4.67
N HIS A 338 7.47 -2.16 -5.64
CA HIS A 338 8.51 -3.05 -6.14
C HIS A 338 9.53 -3.40 -5.05
N ALA A 339 10.03 -2.41 -4.30
CA ALA A 339 10.96 -2.63 -3.19
C ALA A 339 10.36 -3.55 -2.12
N ALA A 340 9.09 -3.34 -1.78
CA ALA A 340 8.37 -4.20 -0.84
C ALA A 340 8.25 -5.65 -1.35
N SER A 341 7.99 -5.83 -2.65
CA SER A 341 7.95 -7.14 -3.29
C SER A 341 9.32 -7.85 -3.21
N VAL A 342 10.41 -7.13 -3.49
CA VAL A 342 11.77 -7.66 -3.38
C VAL A 342 12.04 -8.17 -1.96
N VAL A 343 11.74 -7.38 -0.94
CA VAL A 343 11.97 -7.74 0.47
C VAL A 343 11.09 -8.92 0.89
N ARG A 344 9.82 -8.94 0.52
CA ARG A 344 8.88 -10.01 0.86
C ARG A 344 9.28 -11.36 0.25
N ASN A 345 9.88 -11.33 -0.94
CA ASN A 345 10.30 -12.55 -1.65
C ASN A 345 11.72 -13.01 -1.27
N MET A 346 12.33 -12.43 -0.27
CA MET A 346 13.63 -12.91 0.23
C MET A 346 13.54 -14.36 0.69
N PRO A 347 14.56 -15.19 0.41
CA PRO A 347 14.67 -16.53 0.96
C PRO A 347 14.61 -16.52 2.49
N ARG A 348 14.17 -17.66 3.04
CA ARG A 348 14.09 -17.88 4.48
C ARG A 348 15.45 -17.65 5.15
N PHE A 349 15.41 -16.89 6.25
CA PHE A 349 16.56 -16.65 7.13
C PHE A 349 16.73 -17.77 8.16
N THR A 350 17.92 -17.89 8.72
CA THR A 350 18.08 -18.46 10.06
C THR A 350 17.54 -17.42 11.05
N PRO A 351 16.53 -17.75 11.89
CA PRO A 351 15.90 -16.77 12.78
C PRO A 351 16.87 -16.24 13.83
N GLY A 352 16.61 -15.03 14.31
CA GLY A 352 17.30 -14.50 15.47
C GLY A 352 16.90 -15.23 16.75
N GLN A 353 17.70 -15.12 17.80
CA GLN A 353 17.48 -15.81 19.06
C GLN A 353 17.62 -14.85 20.25
N GLN A 354 16.76 -15.04 21.24
CA GLN A 354 16.86 -14.45 22.57
C GLN A 354 16.87 -15.57 23.60
N ASP A 355 17.91 -15.62 24.44
CA ASP A 355 18.10 -16.67 25.45
C ASP A 355 18.01 -18.11 24.89
N GLY A 356 18.55 -18.30 23.68
CA GLY A 356 18.54 -19.61 22.98
C GLY A 356 17.22 -19.98 22.31
N HIS A 357 16.21 -19.14 22.35
CA HIS A 357 14.91 -19.37 21.71
C HIS A 357 14.74 -18.50 20.45
N PRO A 358 14.19 -19.04 19.35
CA PRO A 358 13.87 -18.24 18.17
C PRO A 358 12.85 -17.15 18.48
N VAL A 359 13.09 -15.92 18.01
CA VAL A 359 12.26 -14.75 18.25
C VAL A 359 12.07 -13.95 16.97
N CYS A 360 11.02 -13.09 16.97
CA CYS A 360 10.80 -12.12 15.90
C CYS A 360 11.80 -10.97 16.03
N VAL A 361 12.54 -10.66 14.95
CA VAL A 361 13.55 -9.60 14.96
C VAL A 361 13.29 -8.62 13.83
N ARG A 362 13.29 -7.31 14.14
CA ARG A 362 13.17 -6.24 13.14
C ARG A 362 14.51 -6.00 12.45
N MET A 363 14.44 -6.01 11.15
CA MET A 363 15.58 -5.78 10.25
C MET A 363 15.34 -4.51 9.44
N TYR A 364 16.44 -3.90 8.97
CA TYR A 364 16.40 -2.73 8.10
C TYR A 364 17.32 -2.98 6.90
N ALA A 365 16.83 -2.65 5.71
CA ALA A 365 17.64 -2.74 4.50
C ALA A 365 17.27 -1.63 3.50
N PRO A 366 18.26 -0.97 2.89
CA PRO A 366 18.01 -0.10 1.75
C PRO A 366 17.92 -0.93 0.46
N ILE A 367 16.92 -0.64 -0.37
CA ILE A 367 16.87 -1.13 -1.74
C ILE A 367 17.31 0.01 -2.66
N ASN A 368 18.40 -0.23 -3.40
CA ASN A 368 19.02 0.78 -4.24
C ASN A 368 18.69 0.51 -5.71
N TYR A 369 18.16 1.52 -6.40
CA TYR A 369 17.89 1.50 -7.83
C TYR A 369 18.86 2.44 -8.53
N LYS A 370 19.43 1.96 -9.64
CA LYS A 370 20.24 2.78 -10.55
C LYS A 370 19.36 3.35 -11.64
N PRO A 371 19.70 4.49 -12.25
CA PRO A 371 18.99 5.07 -13.40
C PRO A 371 18.90 4.10 -14.55
#